data_bd0629e6de5736f6e97465f6dc6ed7ef
#
_entry.id   bd0629e6de5736f6e97465f6dc6ed7ef
#
_cell.length_a   1.000
_cell.length_b   1.000
_cell.length_c   1.000
_cell.angle_alpha   90.00
_cell.angle_beta   90.00
_cell.angle_gamma   90.00
#
_symmetry.space_group_name_H-M   'P 1'
#
loop_
_entity.id
_entity.type
_entity.pdbx_description
1 polymer ?
#
loop_
_entity_poly.entity_id
_entity_poly.type
_entity_poly.pdbx_seq_one_letter_code
_entity_poly.pdbx_strand_id
1 'polypeptide(L)'
;MVSSQCLSNRDQRLPPELTRDTLGEELNKLEQNLAKVEREIESLRAAVADKINPTKLVETRLEARTRRPVLERVQDKPTRGLIEEYERVHTSTSTLEKKLEDALSTYHGMHSHYQRVTKDLQYKNQALETDRRLVEIRKPLHRSDDTEFQRNVGYCHMSDELVTD
;
A
#
# COMPACT_ATOMS: atom_id res chain seq x y z
N MET A 1 -37.80 7.39 -26.34
CA MET A 1 -37.67 7.24 -24.87
C MET A 1 -36.34 6.59 -24.51
N VAL A 2 -35.18 7.23 -24.75
CA VAL A 2 -33.85 6.65 -24.46
C VAL A 2 -32.90 7.69 -23.85
N SER A 3 -33.39 8.76 -23.23
CA SER A 3 -32.46 9.84 -22.78
C SER A 3 -32.32 10.02 -21.27
N SER A 4 -33.03 9.24 -20.41
CA SER A 4 -32.98 9.47 -18.96
C SER A 4 -31.95 8.62 -18.19
N GLN A 5 -31.38 7.57 -18.79
CA GLN A 5 -30.44 6.67 -18.07
C GLN A 5 -28.96 7.07 -18.15
N CYS A 6 -28.59 7.96 -19.10
CA CYS A 6 -27.18 8.41 -19.20
C CYS A 6 -26.77 9.47 -18.16
N LEU A 7 -27.71 10.15 -17.53
CA LEU A 7 -27.39 11.21 -16.54
C LEU A 7 -27.20 10.69 -15.12
N SER A 8 -27.76 9.51 -14.80
CA SER A 8 -27.68 8.95 -13.44
C SER A 8 -26.32 8.39 -13.06
N ASN A 9 -25.43 8.09 -14.01
CA ASN A 9 -24.11 7.52 -13.74
C ASN A 9 -22.99 8.58 -13.55
N ARG A 10 -23.31 9.87 -13.72
CA ARG A 10 -22.34 10.95 -13.54
C ARG A 10 -22.19 11.40 -12.09
N ASP A 11 -23.24 11.25 -11.29
CA ASP A 11 -23.27 11.72 -9.89
C ASP A 11 -22.63 10.75 -8.88
N GLN A 12 -22.28 9.53 -9.29
CA GLN A 12 -21.64 8.54 -8.40
C GLN A 12 -20.12 8.54 -8.46
N ARG A 13 -19.50 9.36 -9.31
CA ARG A 13 -18.03 9.49 -9.32
C ARG A 13 -17.61 10.44 -8.21
N LEU A 14 -16.90 9.90 -7.22
CA LEU A 14 -16.22 10.71 -6.20
C LEU A 14 -15.46 11.85 -6.87
N PRO A 15 -15.55 13.09 -6.33
CA PRO A 15 -14.77 14.22 -6.84
C PRO A 15 -13.28 13.81 -6.98
N PRO A 16 -12.60 14.19 -8.06
CA PRO A 16 -11.20 13.82 -8.28
C PRO A 16 -10.28 14.22 -7.13
N GLU A 17 -10.59 15.31 -6.45
CA GLU A 17 -9.87 15.80 -5.27
C GLU A 17 -10.04 14.88 -4.06
N LEU A 18 -11.25 14.39 -3.81
CA LEU A 18 -11.50 13.43 -2.73
C LEU A 18 -10.77 12.11 -2.99
N THR A 19 -10.74 11.65 -4.25
CA THR A 19 -10.00 10.44 -4.64
C THR A 19 -8.49 10.62 -4.42
N ARG A 20 -7.94 11.79 -4.73
CA ARG A 20 -6.53 12.12 -4.47
C ARG A 20 -6.22 12.08 -2.98
N ASP A 21 -7.08 12.68 -2.15
CA ASP A 21 -6.90 12.77 -0.71
C ASP A 21 -6.97 11.38 -0.06
N THR A 22 -7.91 10.54 -0.50
CA THR A 22 -8.00 9.14 -0.04
C THR A 22 -6.77 8.31 -0.40
N LEU A 23 -6.22 8.46 -1.61
CA LEU A 23 -4.96 7.81 -2.00
C LEU A 23 -3.77 8.31 -1.17
N GLY A 24 -3.74 9.60 -0.83
CA GLY A 24 -2.72 10.17 0.06
C GLY A 24 -2.76 9.57 1.47
N GLU A 25 -3.96 9.42 2.03
CA GLU A 25 -4.15 8.75 3.34
C GLU A 25 -3.75 7.27 3.29
N GLU A 26 -4.06 6.57 2.19
CA GLU A 26 -3.68 5.18 1.99
C GLU A 26 -2.15 5.03 1.92
N LEU A 27 -1.45 5.91 1.21
CA LEU A 27 0.02 5.93 1.18
C LEU A 27 0.61 6.09 2.57
N ASN A 28 0.13 7.03 3.37
CA ASN A 28 0.61 7.24 4.73
C ASN A 28 0.41 5.99 5.61
N LYS A 29 -0.73 5.30 5.47
CA LYS A 29 -1.00 4.04 6.18
C LYS A 29 -0.05 2.92 5.72
N LEU A 30 0.21 2.82 4.42
CA LEU A 30 1.13 1.83 3.86
C LEU A 30 2.57 2.07 4.33
N GLU A 31 3.04 3.31 4.37
CA GLU A 31 4.37 3.66 4.90
C GLU A 31 4.53 3.26 6.37
N GLN A 32 3.52 3.56 7.19
CA GLN A 32 3.54 3.16 8.59
C GLN A 32 3.55 1.64 8.77
N ASN A 33 2.81 0.91 7.93
CA ASN A 33 2.76 -0.54 7.98
C ASN A 33 4.07 -1.16 7.47
N LEU A 34 4.67 -0.63 6.40
CA LEU A 34 6.00 -1.05 5.92
C LEU A 34 7.05 -0.89 7.02
N ALA A 35 7.08 0.26 7.70
CA ALA A 35 8.00 0.50 8.79
C ALA A 35 7.77 -0.43 10.01
N LYS A 36 6.55 -0.93 10.24
CA LYS A 36 6.27 -1.94 11.27
C LYS A 36 6.81 -3.30 10.86
N VAL A 37 6.56 -3.73 9.63
CA VAL A 37 7.02 -5.03 9.12
C VAL A 37 8.56 -5.05 9.01
N GLU A 38 9.21 -3.96 8.64
CA GLU A 38 10.67 -3.85 8.65
C GLU A 38 11.26 -4.11 10.05
N ARG A 39 10.67 -3.50 11.08
CA ARG A 39 11.10 -3.75 12.48
C ARG A 39 10.85 -5.19 12.92
N GLU A 40 9.75 -5.80 12.47
CA GLU A 40 9.46 -7.20 12.74
C GLU A 40 10.49 -8.13 12.07
N ILE A 41 10.83 -7.88 10.80
CA ILE A 41 11.87 -8.61 10.07
C ILE A 41 13.21 -8.53 10.79
N GLU A 42 13.60 -7.34 11.26
CA GLU A 42 14.85 -7.16 11.99
C GLU A 42 14.85 -7.93 13.33
N SER A 43 13.75 -7.88 14.05
CA SER A 43 13.57 -8.66 15.28
C SER A 43 13.63 -10.17 15.04
N LEU A 44 12.99 -10.66 13.97
CA LEU A 44 13.03 -12.07 13.59
C LEU A 44 14.45 -12.53 13.17
N ARG A 45 15.17 -11.70 12.43
CA ARG A 45 16.58 -11.97 12.07
C ARG A 45 17.46 -12.09 13.31
N ALA A 46 17.32 -11.18 14.27
CA ALA A 46 18.03 -11.24 15.52
C ALA A 46 17.69 -12.52 16.30
N ALA A 47 16.40 -12.86 16.37
CA ALA A 47 15.94 -14.07 17.06
C ALA A 47 16.45 -15.37 16.42
N VAL A 48 16.56 -15.43 15.09
CA VAL A 48 17.19 -16.56 14.38
C VAL A 48 18.69 -16.62 14.67
N ALA A 49 19.38 -15.48 14.63
CA ALA A 49 20.80 -15.40 14.95
C ALA A 49 21.12 -15.87 16.37
N ASP A 50 20.26 -15.53 17.34
CA ASP A 50 20.41 -15.95 18.73
C ASP A 50 20.29 -17.47 18.93
N LYS A 51 19.65 -18.19 18.00
CA LYS A 51 19.54 -19.66 18.06
C LYS A 51 20.79 -20.40 17.57
N ILE A 52 21.70 -19.73 16.89
CA ILE A 52 22.92 -20.36 16.32
C ILE A 52 23.80 -20.93 17.44
N ASN A 53 24.04 -20.19 18.51
CA ASN A 53 24.92 -20.62 19.59
C ASN A 53 24.32 -21.79 20.40
N PRO A 54 23.04 -21.76 20.85
CA PRO A 54 22.41 -22.92 21.47
C PRO A 54 22.46 -24.18 20.59
N THR A 55 22.16 -24.05 19.29
CA THR A 55 22.21 -25.17 18.35
C THR A 55 23.60 -25.80 18.31
N LYS A 56 24.65 -25.00 18.09
CA LYS A 56 26.05 -25.47 18.07
C LYS A 56 26.45 -26.14 19.39
N LEU A 57 26.01 -25.60 20.52
CA LEU A 57 26.34 -26.16 21.82
C LEU A 57 25.72 -27.55 22.01
N VAL A 58 24.46 -27.73 21.66
CA VAL A 58 23.79 -29.04 21.77
C VAL A 58 24.37 -30.04 20.79
N GLU A 59 24.65 -29.66 19.57
CA GLU A 59 25.30 -30.49 18.55
C GLU A 59 26.69 -30.95 19.01
N THR A 60 27.53 -30.06 19.53
CA THR A 60 28.86 -30.40 20.06
C THR A 60 28.76 -31.38 21.21
N ARG A 61 27.79 -31.24 22.11
CA ARG A 61 27.58 -32.15 23.25
C ARG A 61 27.12 -33.52 22.78
N LEU A 62 26.22 -33.58 21.80
CA LEU A 62 25.78 -34.85 21.20
C LEU A 62 26.90 -35.54 20.46
N GLU A 63 27.70 -34.80 19.68
CA GLU A 63 28.86 -35.34 18.99
C GLU A 63 29.91 -35.90 19.95
N ALA A 64 30.25 -35.21 21.04
CA ALA A 64 31.16 -35.67 22.07
C ALA A 64 30.70 -36.99 22.68
N ARG A 65 29.35 -37.22 22.85
CA ARG A 65 28.80 -38.48 23.35
C ARG A 65 28.88 -39.61 22.30
N THR A 66 28.73 -39.33 21.01
CA THR A 66 28.90 -40.34 19.95
C THR A 66 30.31 -40.82 19.78
N ARG A 67 31.33 -40.00 20.12
CA ARG A 67 32.77 -40.34 20.08
C ARG A 67 33.24 -41.22 21.24
N ARG A 68 32.38 -41.52 22.26
CA ARG A 68 32.73 -42.40 23.39
C ARG A 68 32.96 -43.86 22.90
N PRO A 69 33.79 -44.62 23.60
CA PRO A 69 33.96 -46.05 23.36
C PRO A 69 32.61 -46.79 23.43
N VAL A 70 32.47 -47.85 22.63
CA VAL A 70 31.18 -48.58 22.49
C VAL A 70 30.61 -49.02 23.84
N LEU A 71 31.46 -49.41 24.79
CA LEU A 71 31.05 -49.83 26.15
C LEU A 71 30.50 -48.66 27.01
N GLU A 72 30.86 -47.41 26.67
CA GLU A 72 30.42 -46.21 27.42
C GLU A 72 29.29 -45.45 26.68
N ARG A 73 28.79 -45.98 25.56
CA ARG A 73 27.66 -45.41 24.82
C ARG A 73 26.34 -45.86 25.46
N VAL A 74 26.03 -45.30 26.60
CA VAL A 74 24.78 -45.59 27.33
C VAL A 74 23.76 -44.50 26.96
N GLN A 75 22.56 -44.90 26.62
CA GLN A 75 21.39 -43.99 26.51
C GLN A 75 20.87 -43.63 27.91
N ASP A 76 21.61 -42.77 28.58
CA ASP A 76 21.26 -42.25 29.91
C ASP A 76 20.24 -41.08 29.82
N LYS A 77 19.69 -40.69 30.98
CA LYS A 77 18.80 -39.53 31.07
C LYS A 77 19.40 -38.25 30.44
N PRO A 78 20.70 -37.90 30.68
CA PRO A 78 21.33 -36.75 30.07
C PRO A 78 21.36 -36.83 28.54
N THR A 79 21.57 -37.99 27.92
CA THR A 79 21.54 -38.15 26.45
C THR A 79 20.17 -37.90 25.89
N ARG A 80 19.11 -38.43 26.54
CA ARG A 80 17.73 -38.15 26.17
C ARG A 80 17.39 -36.65 26.26
N GLY A 81 17.77 -36.02 27.39
CA GLY A 81 17.56 -34.59 27.57
C GLY A 81 18.22 -33.73 26.52
N LEU A 82 19.43 -34.09 26.06
CA LEU A 82 20.12 -33.39 24.94
C LEU A 82 19.41 -33.58 23.59
N ILE A 83 18.87 -34.76 23.33
CA ILE A 83 18.08 -35.01 22.10
C ILE A 83 16.81 -34.16 22.10
N GLU A 84 16.08 -34.14 23.22
CA GLU A 84 14.88 -33.33 23.40
C GLU A 84 15.21 -31.82 23.31
N GLU A 85 16.36 -31.38 23.82
CA GLU A 85 16.82 -30.00 23.70
C GLU A 85 17.15 -29.67 22.25
N TYR A 86 17.84 -30.54 21.52
CA TYR A 86 18.12 -30.39 20.08
C TYR A 86 16.84 -30.24 19.28
N GLU A 87 15.87 -31.12 19.46
CA GLU A 87 14.57 -31.07 18.76
C GLU A 87 13.83 -29.77 19.05
N ARG A 88 13.80 -29.32 20.31
CA ARG A 88 13.16 -28.06 20.70
C ARG A 88 13.83 -26.85 20.04
N VAL A 89 15.14 -26.76 20.07
CA VAL A 89 15.89 -25.67 19.45
C VAL A 89 15.70 -25.68 17.94
N HIS A 90 15.79 -26.84 17.30
CA HIS A 90 15.63 -27.01 15.86
C HIS A 90 14.20 -26.62 15.41
N THR A 91 13.17 -27.10 16.11
CA THR A 91 11.77 -26.74 15.84
C THR A 91 11.52 -25.24 16.01
N SER A 92 12.10 -24.65 17.08
CA SER A 92 12.00 -23.21 17.31
C SER A 92 12.65 -22.40 16.19
N THR A 93 13.85 -22.79 15.75
CA THR A 93 14.57 -22.14 14.65
C THR A 93 13.80 -22.23 13.35
N SER A 94 13.32 -23.42 12.97
CA SER A 94 12.50 -23.62 11.77
C SER A 94 11.21 -22.80 11.78
N THR A 95 10.59 -22.64 12.96
CA THR A 95 9.38 -21.81 13.10
C THR A 95 9.71 -20.33 12.92
N LEU A 96 10.85 -19.86 13.44
CA LEU A 96 11.29 -18.47 13.27
C LEU A 96 11.67 -18.18 11.81
N GLU A 97 12.34 -19.12 11.14
CA GLU A 97 12.70 -18.99 9.72
C GLU A 97 11.46 -18.87 8.82
N LYS A 98 10.43 -19.70 9.07
CA LYS A 98 9.15 -19.60 8.35
C LYS A 98 8.47 -18.26 8.59
N LYS A 99 8.43 -17.78 9.83
CA LYS A 99 7.86 -16.45 10.13
C LYS A 99 8.63 -15.33 9.44
N LEU A 100 9.95 -15.45 9.35
CA LEU A 100 10.79 -14.49 8.63
C LEU A 100 10.48 -14.49 7.13
N GLU A 101 10.31 -15.66 6.53
CA GLU A 101 9.93 -15.80 5.12
C GLU A 101 8.53 -15.19 4.85
N ASP A 102 7.55 -15.47 5.70
CA ASP A 102 6.21 -14.90 5.64
C ASP A 102 6.23 -13.37 5.77
N ALA A 103 7.02 -12.84 6.70
CA ALA A 103 7.18 -11.40 6.89
C ALA A 103 7.85 -10.72 5.67
N LEU A 104 8.86 -11.34 5.08
CA LEU A 104 9.50 -10.86 3.85
C LEU A 104 8.54 -10.86 2.67
N SER A 105 7.74 -11.92 2.50
CA SER A 105 6.72 -12.02 1.47
C SER A 105 5.67 -10.91 1.62
N THR A 106 5.22 -10.68 2.85
CA THR A 106 4.28 -9.61 3.20
C THR A 106 4.87 -8.23 2.87
N TYR A 107 6.13 -7.98 3.24
CA TYR A 107 6.83 -6.75 2.92
C TYR A 107 6.88 -6.48 1.41
N HIS A 108 7.27 -7.48 0.61
CA HIS A 108 7.32 -7.34 -0.85
C HIS A 108 5.94 -7.06 -1.46
N GLY A 109 4.89 -7.71 -0.97
CA GLY A 109 3.51 -7.46 -1.39
C GLY A 109 3.07 -6.02 -1.09
N MET A 110 3.30 -5.54 0.14
CA MET A 110 2.98 -4.17 0.54
C MET A 110 3.82 -3.13 -0.20
N HIS A 111 5.11 -3.38 -0.44
CA HIS A 111 5.96 -2.47 -1.20
C HIS A 111 5.51 -2.34 -2.66
N SER A 112 5.11 -3.45 -3.30
CA SER A 112 4.54 -3.44 -4.65
C SER A 112 3.21 -2.68 -4.69
N HIS A 113 2.38 -2.80 -3.65
CA HIS A 113 1.15 -2.02 -3.52
C HIS A 113 1.43 -0.52 -3.35
N TYR A 114 2.36 -0.15 -2.48
CA TYR A 114 2.81 1.23 -2.29
C TYR A 114 3.26 1.88 -3.60
N GLN A 115 4.05 1.17 -4.42
CA GLN A 115 4.49 1.67 -5.72
C GLN A 115 3.31 1.91 -6.69
N ARG A 116 2.28 1.05 -6.69
CA ARG A 116 1.08 1.24 -7.51
C ARG A 116 0.29 2.47 -7.07
N VAL A 117 0.00 2.57 -5.78
CA VAL A 117 -0.77 3.71 -5.24
C VAL A 117 -0.02 5.04 -5.47
N THR A 118 1.31 5.04 -5.35
CA THR A 118 2.14 6.23 -5.68
C THR A 118 1.97 6.67 -7.14
N LYS A 119 1.99 5.72 -8.07
CA LYS A 119 1.76 6.02 -9.50
C LYS A 119 0.33 6.52 -9.75
N ASP A 120 -0.66 5.89 -9.13
CA ASP A 120 -2.05 6.31 -9.26
C ASP A 120 -2.27 7.73 -8.73
N LEU A 121 -1.63 8.08 -7.60
CA LEU A 121 -1.65 9.44 -7.06
C LEU A 121 -0.99 10.44 -8.02
N GLN A 122 0.13 10.09 -8.63
CA GLN A 122 0.79 10.92 -9.64
C GLN A 122 -0.13 11.20 -10.84
N TYR A 123 -0.78 10.16 -11.39
CA TYR A 123 -1.74 10.31 -12.49
C TYR A 123 -2.94 11.17 -12.11
N LYS A 124 -3.48 11.00 -10.89
CA LYS A 124 -4.59 11.84 -10.40
C LYS A 124 -4.17 13.31 -10.26
N ASN A 125 -2.98 13.57 -9.75
CA ASN A 125 -2.47 14.94 -9.66
C ASN A 125 -2.29 15.60 -11.04
N GLN A 126 -1.76 14.86 -12.02
CA GLN A 126 -1.63 15.35 -13.41
C GLN A 126 -2.99 15.63 -14.05
N ALA A 127 -3.97 14.75 -13.86
CA ALA A 127 -5.34 14.95 -14.34
C ALA A 127 -5.97 16.20 -13.74
N LEU A 128 -5.90 16.36 -12.39
CA LEU A 128 -6.40 17.55 -11.71
C LEU A 128 -5.76 18.85 -12.19
N GLU A 129 -4.46 18.83 -12.42
CA GLU A 129 -3.75 20.00 -12.97
C GLU A 129 -4.25 20.35 -14.37
N THR A 130 -4.45 19.34 -15.23
CA THR A 130 -5.01 19.52 -16.56
C THR A 130 -6.43 20.08 -16.51
N ASP A 131 -7.29 19.52 -15.63
CA ASP A 131 -8.66 19.99 -15.46
C ASP A 131 -8.71 21.45 -14.97
N ARG A 132 -7.84 21.82 -14.02
CA ARG A 132 -7.72 23.22 -13.56
C ARG A 132 -7.35 24.16 -14.68
N ARG A 133 -6.36 23.81 -15.51
CA ARG A 133 -5.99 24.62 -16.69
C ARG A 133 -7.13 24.78 -17.67
N LEU A 134 -7.89 23.69 -17.94
CA LEU A 134 -9.05 23.75 -18.83
C LEU A 134 -10.16 24.66 -18.27
N VAL A 135 -10.41 24.62 -16.98
CA VAL A 135 -11.37 25.53 -16.32
C VAL A 135 -10.92 26.99 -16.45
N GLU A 136 -9.63 27.29 -16.23
CA GLU A 136 -9.11 28.65 -16.40
C GLU A 136 -9.26 29.17 -17.84
N ILE A 137 -9.01 28.33 -18.84
CA ILE A 137 -9.18 28.66 -20.26
C ILE A 137 -10.65 28.95 -20.59
N ARG A 138 -11.60 28.25 -19.99
CA ARG A 138 -13.05 28.43 -20.24
C ARG A 138 -13.62 29.70 -19.62
N LYS A 139 -13.10 30.17 -18.50
CA LYS A 139 -13.61 31.36 -17.79
C LYS A 139 -13.73 32.60 -18.67
N PRO A 140 -12.71 32.97 -19.49
CA PRO A 140 -12.83 34.15 -20.36
C PRO A 140 -13.79 33.94 -21.55
N LEU A 141 -14.00 32.69 -22.04
CA LEU A 141 -14.90 32.41 -23.15
C LEU A 141 -16.38 32.62 -22.74
N HIS A 142 -16.79 32.18 -21.56
CA HIS A 142 -18.13 32.45 -21.04
C HIS A 142 -18.40 33.94 -20.81
N ARG A 143 -17.38 34.73 -20.46
CA ARG A 143 -17.53 36.17 -20.21
C ARG A 143 -17.73 36.95 -21.52
N SER A 144 -17.23 36.48 -22.66
CA SER A 144 -17.44 37.10 -23.97
C SER A 144 -18.85 36.83 -24.52
N ASP A 145 -19.41 35.65 -24.30
CA ASP A 145 -20.76 35.28 -24.76
C ASP A 145 -21.86 36.08 -24.05
N ASP A 146 -21.75 36.29 -22.73
CA ASP A 146 -22.70 37.05 -21.93
C ASP A 146 -22.75 38.54 -22.34
N THR A 147 -21.59 39.12 -22.73
CA THR A 147 -21.52 40.53 -23.20
C THR A 147 -22.01 40.73 -24.61
N GLU A 148 -21.93 39.73 -25.48
CA GLU A 148 -22.43 39.80 -26.86
C GLU A 148 -23.96 39.58 -26.89
N PHE A 149 -24.48 38.67 -26.05
CA PHE A 149 -25.92 38.46 -25.90
C PHE A 149 -26.63 39.70 -25.36
N GLN A 150 -26.07 40.39 -24.36
CA GLN A 150 -26.66 41.64 -23.81
C GLN A 150 -26.61 42.80 -24.84
N ARG A 151 -25.59 42.88 -25.70
CA ARG A 151 -25.54 43.88 -26.75
C ARG A 151 -26.63 43.65 -27.81
N ASN A 152 -26.90 42.40 -28.19
CA ASN A 152 -27.94 42.07 -29.18
C ASN A 152 -29.37 42.22 -28.69
N VAL A 153 -29.62 41.99 -27.40
CA VAL A 153 -30.96 42.21 -26.78
C VAL A 153 -31.30 43.71 -26.72
N GLY A 154 -30.30 44.59 -26.57
CA GLY A 154 -30.49 46.04 -26.52
C GLY A 154 -30.94 46.65 -27.89
N TYR A 155 -30.63 46.00 -29.02
CA TYR A 155 -31.03 46.49 -30.37
C TYR A 155 -32.47 46.11 -30.77
N CYS A 156 -33.14 45.15 -30.14
CA CYS A 156 -34.51 44.74 -30.48
C CYS A 156 -35.60 45.61 -29.85
N HIS A 157 -35.26 46.53 -28.94
CA HIS A 157 -36.27 47.33 -28.24
C HIS A 157 -36.46 48.76 -28.78
N MET A 158 -35.76 49.14 -29.86
CA MET A 158 -35.87 50.52 -30.46
C MET A 158 -36.64 50.58 -31.79
N SER A 159 -37.37 49.55 -32.22
CA SER A 159 -38.03 49.53 -33.54
C SER A 159 -39.56 49.61 -33.51
N ASP A 160 -40.21 49.71 -32.37
CA ASP A 160 -41.70 49.68 -32.27
C ASP A 160 -42.38 51.04 -31.92
N GLU A 161 -41.67 52.15 -32.03
CA GLU A 161 -42.32 53.46 -31.86
C GLU A 161 -42.17 54.31 -33.12
N LEU A 162 -42.83 54.01 -34.23
CA LEU A 162 -43.20 54.94 -35.27
C LEU A 162 -44.17 54.31 -36.30
N VAL A 163 -45.39 54.03 -35.95
CA VAL A 163 -46.58 54.08 -36.87
C VAL A 163 -47.84 54.34 -36.08
N THR A 164 -48.15 55.62 -35.83
CA THR A 164 -49.51 56.15 -35.72
C THR A 164 -49.51 57.56 -36.22
N ASP A 165 -49.92 57.70 -37.49
CA ASP A 165 -50.86 58.74 -38.01
C ASP A 165 -51.31 58.32 -39.39
#